data_9639218f4f45dd6f82cdd4d88bc6c05f
#
_entry.id   9639218f4f45dd6f82cdd4d88bc6c05f
#
_cell.length_a   1.000
_cell.length_b   1.000
_cell.length_c   1.000
_cell.angle_alpha   90.00
_cell.angle_beta   90.00
_cell.angle_gamma   90.00
#
_symmetry.space_group_name_H-M   'P 1'
#
loop_
_entity.id
_entity.type
_entity.pdbx_description
1 polymer ?
#
loop_
_entity_poly.entity_id
_entity_poly.type
_entity_poly.pdbx_seq_one_letter_code
_entity_poly.pdbx_strand_id
1 'polypeptide(L)'
;VNNTGKPTITVVNIQKFSKESIAKQSDYAVNVQRIYFLDEAHRSYKPTGSFLANLLSSDREAVMIALTGTPLIGTIYDDDGKPIAGKKYDSKSVFGNYIHKYYYNRSIADGYTLKLIREGIETTYKKKLQKALEEIEMLKGSLDKKEMYAHPKYVSALVEYITDDFRKSRIAMNDESIGGMIVCD
;
A
#
# COMPACT_ATOMS: atom_id res chain seq x y z
N VAL A 1 -22.45 17.10 9.54
CA VAL A 1 -23.34 15.92 9.65
C VAL A 1 -24.65 16.41 10.22
N ASN A 2 -25.72 16.38 9.43
CA ASN A 2 -27.04 16.80 9.90
C ASN A 2 -27.56 15.80 10.92
N ASN A 3 -27.66 16.23 12.17
CA ASN A 3 -28.22 15.42 13.23
C ASN A 3 -29.77 15.51 13.15
N THR A 4 -30.37 14.63 12.40
CA THR A 4 -31.84 14.56 12.23
C THR A 4 -32.50 13.64 13.25
N GLY A 5 -31.75 13.07 14.21
CA GLY A 5 -32.25 12.04 15.14
C GLY A 5 -32.58 10.69 14.50
N LYS A 6 -32.35 10.54 13.19
CA LYS A 6 -32.50 9.28 12.47
C LYS A 6 -31.14 8.63 12.21
N PRO A 7 -31.02 7.29 12.26
CA PRO A 7 -29.80 6.61 11.85
C PRO A 7 -29.43 6.99 10.42
N THR A 8 -28.22 7.46 10.22
CA THR A 8 -27.74 7.94 8.93
C THR A 8 -26.35 7.36 8.66
N ILE A 9 -26.12 6.87 7.45
CA ILE A 9 -24.79 6.47 6.98
C ILE A 9 -24.26 7.63 6.10
N THR A 10 -23.09 8.14 6.45
CA THR A 10 -22.43 9.19 5.69
C THR A 10 -21.06 8.70 5.23
N VAL A 11 -20.80 8.74 3.93
CA VAL A 11 -19.49 8.40 3.36
C VAL A 11 -18.72 9.68 3.09
N VAL A 12 -17.51 9.77 3.63
CA VAL A 12 -16.65 10.96 3.47
C VAL A 12 -15.22 10.53 3.18
N ASN A 13 -14.53 11.34 2.41
CA ASN A 13 -13.10 11.16 2.22
C ASN A 13 -12.34 11.73 3.43
N ILE A 14 -11.34 11.00 3.93
CA ILE A 14 -10.57 11.37 5.13
C ILE A 14 -9.85 12.71 4.99
N GLN A 15 -9.50 13.14 3.78
CA GLN A 15 -8.90 14.46 3.53
C GLN A 15 -9.80 15.63 3.93
N LYS A 16 -11.10 15.42 4.12
CA LYS A 16 -12.00 16.46 4.66
C LYS A 16 -11.77 16.77 6.14
N PHE A 17 -11.02 15.92 6.86
CA PHE A 17 -10.62 16.16 8.24
C PHE A 17 -9.29 16.93 8.33
N SER A 18 -9.12 17.96 7.51
CA SER A 18 -8.02 18.93 7.64
C SER A 18 -8.19 19.79 8.90
N LYS A 19 -7.10 20.38 9.38
CA LYS A 19 -7.14 21.30 10.55
C LYS A 19 -8.13 22.46 10.35
N GLU A 20 -8.22 22.97 9.13
CA GLU A 20 -9.13 24.09 8.78
C GLU A 20 -10.60 23.66 8.81
N SER A 21 -10.90 22.42 8.44
CA SER A 21 -12.27 21.88 8.49
C SER A 21 -12.73 21.62 9.92
N ILE A 22 -11.84 21.24 10.82
CA ILE A 22 -12.14 20.95 12.22
C ILE A 22 -12.39 22.24 13.00
N ALA A 23 -11.63 23.28 12.74
CA ALA A 23 -11.81 24.59 13.38
C ALA A 23 -13.17 25.24 13.11
N LYS A 24 -13.90 24.77 12.09
CA LYS A 24 -15.24 25.26 11.71
C LYS A 24 -16.39 24.42 12.27
N GLN A 25 -16.11 23.29 12.92
CA GLN A 25 -17.16 22.45 13.49
C GLN A 25 -17.37 22.80 14.96
N SER A 26 -18.41 23.60 15.21
CA SER A 26 -18.95 23.80 16.54
C SER A 26 -19.72 22.55 16.98
N ASP A 27 -19.44 22.11 18.18
CA ASP A 27 -20.16 21.16 19.02
C ASP A 27 -20.86 19.97 18.34
N TYR A 28 -20.20 18.80 18.42
CA TYR A 28 -20.90 17.55 18.21
C TYR A 28 -21.98 17.37 19.26
N ALA A 29 -23.19 17.03 18.82
CA ALA A 29 -24.29 16.77 19.74
C ALA A 29 -23.91 15.61 20.69
N VAL A 30 -23.87 15.88 21.98
CA VAL A 30 -23.42 14.99 23.05
C VAL A 30 -24.24 13.68 23.10
N ASN A 31 -25.47 13.71 22.60
CA ASN A 31 -26.42 12.60 22.69
C ASN A 31 -26.44 11.68 21.46
N VAL A 32 -25.48 11.80 20.53
CA VAL A 32 -25.41 10.98 19.32
C VAL A 32 -24.15 10.14 19.33
N GLN A 33 -24.31 8.82 19.43
CA GLN A 33 -23.20 7.89 19.27
C GLN A 33 -22.76 7.87 17.79
N ARG A 34 -21.53 8.21 17.53
CA ARG A 34 -20.91 8.11 16.21
C ARG A 34 -20.03 6.88 16.13
N ILE A 35 -20.13 6.18 15.02
CA ILE A 35 -19.30 5.03 14.71
C ILE A 35 -18.62 5.33 13.37
N TYR A 36 -17.29 5.32 13.36
CA TYR A 36 -16.49 5.52 12.16
C TYR A 36 -15.91 4.18 11.70
N PHE A 37 -16.21 3.80 10.47
CA PHE A 37 -15.53 2.74 9.75
C PHE A 37 -14.44 3.37 8.91
N LEU A 38 -13.19 3.08 9.24
CA LEU A 38 -12.01 3.64 8.59
C LEU A 38 -11.46 2.61 7.62
N ASP A 39 -11.80 2.74 6.34
CA ASP A 39 -11.30 1.87 5.30
C ASP A 39 -9.87 2.25 4.91
N GLU A 40 -9.06 1.25 4.50
CA GLU A 40 -7.64 1.40 4.20
C GLU A 40 -6.89 2.19 5.29
N ALA A 41 -7.19 1.88 6.54
CA ALA A 41 -6.73 2.64 7.71
C ALA A 41 -5.20 2.78 7.78
N HIS A 42 -4.43 1.88 7.15
CA HIS A 42 -2.96 1.95 7.09
C HIS A 42 -2.41 3.19 6.38
N ARG A 43 -3.20 3.86 5.53
CA ARG A 43 -2.74 5.04 4.76
C ARG A 43 -2.63 6.32 5.58
N SER A 44 -3.13 6.35 6.79
CA SER A 44 -3.26 7.59 7.59
C SER A 44 -2.78 7.44 9.03
N TYR A 45 -1.86 6.53 9.25
CA TYR A 45 -1.42 6.13 10.60
C TYR A 45 -0.52 7.12 11.35
N LYS A 46 -0.09 8.22 10.78
CA LYS A 46 0.74 9.17 11.54
C LYS A 46 -0.06 9.72 12.71
N PRO A 47 0.35 9.48 13.97
CA PRO A 47 -0.42 9.88 15.15
C PRO A 47 -0.42 11.38 15.37
N THR A 48 0.49 12.10 14.71
CA THR A 48 0.62 13.55 14.83
C THR A 48 0.61 14.19 13.44
N GLY A 49 -0.22 15.22 13.27
CA GLY A 49 -0.25 15.98 12.02
C GLY A 49 -0.97 15.32 10.84
N SER A 50 -1.64 14.19 11.05
CA SER A 50 -2.41 13.49 10.01
C SER A 50 -3.91 13.74 10.12
N PHE A 51 -4.65 13.46 9.05
CA PHE A 51 -6.11 13.52 9.05
C PHE A 51 -6.74 12.61 10.11
N LEU A 52 -6.12 11.45 10.37
CA LEU A 52 -6.57 10.55 11.43
C LEU A 52 -6.40 11.17 12.82
N ALA A 53 -5.26 11.79 13.11
CA ALA A 53 -5.05 12.48 14.38
C ALA A 53 -6.06 13.60 14.59
N ASN A 54 -6.42 14.31 13.52
CA ASN A 54 -7.45 15.33 13.55
C ASN A 54 -8.85 14.75 13.83
N LEU A 55 -9.20 13.63 13.19
CA LEU A 55 -10.44 12.91 13.45
C LEU A 55 -10.53 12.45 14.91
N LEU A 56 -9.48 11.80 15.42
CA LEU A 56 -9.38 11.33 16.81
C LEU A 56 -9.50 12.47 17.83
N SER A 57 -8.95 13.63 17.49
CA SER A 57 -9.02 14.82 18.35
C SER A 57 -10.39 15.51 18.32
N SER A 58 -11.07 15.43 17.17
CA SER A 58 -12.36 16.12 16.99
C SER A 58 -13.54 15.36 17.61
N ASP A 59 -13.44 14.06 17.75
CA ASP A 59 -14.52 13.23 18.30
C ASP A 59 -13.97 12.09 19.16
N ARG A 60 -13.70 12.40 20.42
CA ARG A 60 -13.09 11.46 21.38
C ARG A 60 -14.04 10.37 21.86
N GLU A 61 -15.34 10.63 21.80
CA GLU A 61 -16.40 9.70 22.25
C GLU A 61 -16.87 8.76 21.13
N ALA A 62 -16.34 8.91 19.94
CA ALA A 62 -16.71 8.04 18.82
C ALA A 62 -16.09 6.65 18.93
N VAL A 63 -16.84 5.66 18.51
CA VAL A 63 -16.32 4.31 18.29
C VAL A 63 -15.63 4.28 16.93
N MET A 64 -14.38 3.82 16.88
CA MET A 64 -13.60 3.71 15.64
C MET A 64 -13.28 2.27 15.34
N ILE A 65 -13.66 1.82 14.15
CA ILE A 65 -13.42 0.48 13.62
C ILE A 65 -12.55 0.62 12.38
N ALA A 66 -11.31 0.16 12.47
CA ALA A 66 -10.35 0.21 11.38
C ALA A 66 -10.38 -1.07 10.55
N LEU A 67 -10.45 -0.92 9.23
CA LEU A 67 -10.38 -1.98 8.25
C LEU A 67 -9.10 -1.82 7.43
N THR A 68 -8.33 -2.90 7.28
CA THR A 68 -7.12 -2.88 6.44
C THR A 68 -6.67 -4.26 6.05
N GLY A 69 -6.24 -4.43 4.81
CA GLY A 69 -5.56 -5.64 4.34
C GLY A 69 -4.07 -5.68 4.73
N THR A 70 -3.49 -4.55 5.12
CA THR A 70 -2.04 -4.40 5.43
C THR A 70 -1.83 -3.64 6.73
N PRO A 71 -2.15 -4.25 7.90
CA PRO A 71 -1.95 -3.60 9.18
C PRO A 71 -0.47 -3.30 9.39
N LEU A 72 -0.16 -2.13 9.95
CA LEU A 72 1.20 -1.77 10.30
C LEU A 72 1.65 -2.59 11.52
N ILE A 73 2.74 -3.30 11.32
CA ILE A 73 3.42 -4.09 12.33
C ILE A 73 4.89 -3.65 12.27
N GLY A 74 5.38 -2.86 13.22
CA GLY A 74 6.78 -2.53 13.09
C GLY A 74 7.33 -1.39 13.92
N THR A 75 8.58 -1.12 13.66
CA THR A 75 9.41 -0.09 14.23
C THR A 75 9.19 1.23 13.50
N ILE A 76 9.04 2.33 14.24
CA ILE A 76 9.01 3.67 13.64
C ILE A 76 10.43 4.06 13.27
N TYR A 77 10.57 4.62 12.08
CA TYR A 77 11.81 5.22 11.60
C TYR A 77 11.68 6.74 11.64
N ASP A 78 12.78 7.44 11.92
CA ASP A 78 12.87 8.89 11.79
C ASP A 78 12.95 9.32 10.31
N ASP A 79 13.01 10.63 10.08
CA ASP A 79 13.07 11.19 8.72
C ASP A 79 14.38 10.81 7.99
N ASP A 80 15.41 10.38 8.72
CA ASP A 80 16.68 9.87 8.18
C ASP A 80 16.67 8.34 7.95
N GLY A 81 15.54 7.68 8.18
CA GLY A 81 15.41 6.23 8.02
C GLY A 81 16.04 5.40 9.14
N LYS A 82 16.36 6.01 10.30
CA LYS A 82 16.88 5.30 11.47
C LYS A 82 15.74 4.85 12.39
N PRO A 83 15.78 3.62 12.92
CA PRO A 83 14.75 3.15 13.84
C PRO A 83 14.79 3.96 15.14
N ILE A 84 13.65 4.54 15.52
CA ILE A 84 13.51 5.25 16.79
C ILE A 84 13.40 4.22 17.89
N ALA A 85 14.40 4.15 18.75
CA ALA A 85 14.46 3.21 19.85
C ALA A 85 13.24 3.35 20.77
N GLY A 86 12.55 2.25 21.05
CA GLY A 86 11.45 2.18 22.01
C GLY A 86 10.08 2.64 21.50
N LYS A 87 9.96 3.21 20.29
CA LYS A 87 8.67 3.58 19.71
C LYS A 87 8.25 2.57 18.66
N LYS A 88 7.42 1.62 19.04
CA LYS A 88 6.70 0.76 18.08
C LYS A 88 5.36 1.42 17.77
N TYR A 89 5.21 1.84 16.54
CA TYR A 89 3.94 2.29 16.00
C TYR A 89 3.31 1.14 15.22
N ASP A 90 2.26 0.58 15.76
CA ASP A 90 1.52 -0.48 15.10
C ASP A 90 0.00 -0.20 15.12
N SER A 91 -0.73 -0.94 14.33
CA SER A 91 -2.19 -0.79 14.24
C SER A 91 -2.87 -1.00 15.59
N LYS A 92 -2.32 -1.85 16.46
CA LYS A 92 -2.88 -2.11 17.79
C LYS A 92 -2.72 -0.93 18.73
N SER A 93 -1.61 -0.20 18.64
CA SER A 93 -1.39 0.98 19.48
C SER A 93 -2.37 2.10 19.18
N VAL A 94 -2.92 2.15 17.97
CA VAL A 94 -3.86 3.19 17.51
C VAL A 94 -5.31 2.77 17.69
N PHE A 95 -5.64 1.54 17.30
CA PHE A 95 -7.03 1.06 17.20
C PHE A 95 -7.38 -0.03 18.22
N GLY A 96 -6.42 -0.46 19.05
CA GLY A 96 -6.63 -1.54 20.00
C GLY A 96 -6.49 -2.93 19.38
N ASN A 97 -7.08 -3.92 20.02
CA ASN A 97 -6.97 -5.31 19.59
C ASN A 97 -7.78 -5.60 18.34
N TYR A 98 -7.30 -6.57 17.55
CA TYR A 98 -8.06 -7.05 16.39
C TYR A 98 -9.39 -7.69 16.81
N ILE A 99 -10.47 -7.20 16.24
CA ILE A 99 -11.81 -7.79 16.40
C ILE A 99 -11.90 -9.05 15.54
N HIS A 100 -11.36 -9.00 14.32
CA HIS A 100 -11.36 -10.10 13.35
C HIS A 100 -10.07 -10.13 12.56
N LYS A 101 -9.66 -11.34 12.13
CA LYS A 101 -8.49 -11.56 11.28
C LYS A 101 -8.86 -12.53 10.17
N TYR A 102 -8.61 -12.11 8.94
CA TYR A 102 -8.81 -12.93 7.76
C TYR A 102 -7.53 -12.92 6.94
N TYR A 103 -6.74 -13.98 7.13
CA TYR A 103 -5.41 -14.07 6.53
C TYR A 103 -5.46 -14.57 5.09
N TYR A 104 -4.41 -14.26 4.34
CA TYR A 104 -4.19 -14.61 2.96
C TYR A 104 -4.38 -16.12 2.67
N ASN A 105 -3.82 -16.99 3.51
CA ASN A 105 -3.99 -18.44 3.38
C ASN A 105 -5.48 -18.88 3.48
N ARG A 106 -6.23 -18.24 4.36
CA ARG A 106 -7.67 -18.52 4.50
C ARG A 106 -8.44 -18.00 3.30
N SER A 107 -8.11 -16.80 2.83
CA SER A 107 -8.74 -16.21 1.65
C SER A 107 -8.50 -17.04 0.38
N ILE A 108 -7.32 -17.65 0.24
CA ILE A 108 -7.05 -18.60 -0.85
C ILE A 108 -7.89 -19.86 -0.70
N ALA A 109 -7.95 -20.44 0.50
CA ALA A 109 -8.72 -21.66 0.76
C ALA A 109 -10.23 -21.44 0.50
N ASP A 110 -10.74 -20.27 0.82
CA ASP A 110 -12.15 -19.89 0.60
C ASP A 110 -12.42 -19.45 -0.86
N GLY A 111 -11.40 -19.39 -1.73
CA GLY A 111 -11.52 -19.03 -3.15
C GLY A 111 -11.66 -17.54 -3.47
N TYR A 112 -11.47 -16.65 -2.47
CA TYR A 112 -11.59 -15.21 -2.68
C TYR A 112 -10.30 -14.54 -3.17
N THR A 113 -9.15 -15.20 -2.99
CA THR A 113 -7.85 -14.68 -3.38
C THR A 113 -7.07 -15.72 -4.15
N LEU A 114 -6.47 -15.32 -5.26
CA LEU A 114 -5.58 -16.18 -6.02
C LEU A 114 -4.23 -16.32 -5.32
N LYS A 115 -3.65 -17.50 -5.42
CA LYS A 115 -2.31 -17.75 -4.91
C LYS A 115 -1.28 -16.95 -5.73
N LEU A 116 -0.45 -16.16 -5.03
CA LEU A 116 0.69 -15.51 -5.66
C LEU A 116 1.78 -16.55 -5.91
N ILE A 117 2.22 -16.64 -7.15
CA ILE A 117 3.37 -17.44 -7.56
C ILE A 117 4.49 -16.44 -7.89
N ARG A 118 5.61 -16.55 -7.19
CA ARG A 118 6.78 -15.74 -7.47
C ARG A 118 7.74 -16.55 -8.33
N GLU A 119 7.95 -16.07 -9.53
CA GLU A 119 8.96 -16.61 -10.43
C GLU A 119 10.17 -15.67 -10.51
N GLY A 120 11.35 -16.22 -10.52
CA GLY A 120 12.58 -15.48 -10.77
C GLY A 120 12.88 -15.44 -12.27
N ILE A 121 13.62 -14.43 -12.69
CA ILE A 121 14.12 -14.34 -14.07
C ILE A 121 14.94 -15.60 -14.40
N GLU A 122 14.65 -16.26 -15.52
CA GLU A 122 15.39 -17.43 -16.00
C GLU A 122 16.90 -17.13 -16.14
N THR A 123 17.73 -18.14 -15.87
CA THR A 123 19.20 -17.97 -15.85
C THR A 123 19.76 -17.48 -17.19
N THR A 124 19.18 -17.89 -18.31
CA THR A 124 19.57 -17.45 -19.67
C THR A 124 19.34 -15.95 -19.86
N TYR A 125 18.21 -15.43 -19.40
CA TYR A 125 17.90 -14.00 -19.47
C TYR A 125 18.70 -13.18 -18.46
N LYS A 126 18.97 -13.72 -17.28
CA LYS A 126 19.92 -13.07 -16.34
C LYS A 126 21.28 -12.83 -16.98
N LYS A 127 21.80 -13.81 -17.71
CA LYS A 127 23.07 -13.66 -18.45
C LYS A 127 22.98 -12.60 -19.56
N LYS A 128 21.86 -12.55 -20.32
CA LYS A 128 21.65 -11.52 -21.33
C LYS A 128 21.60 -10.12 -20.73
N LEU A 129 20.86 -9.94 -19.62
CA LEU A 129 20.77 -8.66 -18.92
C LEU A 129 22.12 -8.23 -18.32
N GLN A 130 22.85 -9.17 -17.74
CA GLN A 130 24.21 -8.92 -17.23
C GLN A 130 25.17 -8.50 -18.34
N LYS A 131 25.16 -9.18 -19.48
CA LYS A 131 25.97 -8.82 -20.64
C LYS A 131 25.61 -7.41 -21.15
N ALA A 132 24.33 -7.05 -21.20
CA ALA A 132 23.89 -5.70 -21.56
C ALA A 132 24.42 -4.64 -20.60
N LEU A 133 24.47 -4.91 -19.30
CA LEU A 133 25.05 -4.01 -18.31
C LEU A 133 26.57 -3.85 -18.50
N GLU A 134 27.29 -4.95 -18.70
CA GLU A 134 28.75 -4.95 -18.96
C GLU A 134 29.08 -4.14 -20.22
N GLU A 135 28.32 -4.31 -21.29
CA GLU A 135 28.49 -3.52 -22.54
C GLU A 135 28.23 -2.00 -22.31
N ILE A 136 27.29 -1.66 -21.46
CA ILE A 136 26.98 -0.26 -21.12
C ILE A 136 28.13 0.35 -20.31
N GLU A 137 28.65 -0.37 -19.32
CA GLU A 137 29.81 0.06 -18.52
C GLU A 137 31.06 0.25 -19.38
N MET A 138 31.32 -0.66 -20.32
CA MET A 138 32.45 -0.52 -21.25
C MET A 138 32.34 0.70 -22.15
N LEU A 139 31.11 1.08 -22.56
CA LEU A 139 30.90 2.20 -23.48
C LEU A 139 30.91 3.58 -22.79
N LYS A 140 30.48 3.67 -21.55
CA LYS A 140 30.22 4.93 -20.87
C LYS A 140 31.04 5.15 -19.59
N GLY A 141 31.78 4.16 -19.12
CA GLY A 141 32.48 4.21 -17.85
C GLY A 141 31.54 4.02 -16.64
N SER A 142 31.97 4.47 -15.47
CA SER A 142 31.17 4.32 -14.24
C SER A 142 29.92 5.20 -14.28
N LEU A 143 28.78 4.56 -14.51
CA LEU A 143 27.46 5.19 -14.47
C LEU A 143 26.77 4.93 -13.13
N ASP A 144 25.87 5.84 -12.74
CA ASP A 144 24.92 5.56 -11.64
C ASP A 144 24.01 4.39 -12.02
N LYS A 145 23.64 3.58 -11.01
CA LYS A 145 22.76 2.42 -11.20
C LYS A 145 21.44 2.77 -11.90
N LYS A 146 20.85 3.93 -11.58
CA LYS A 146 19.62 4.38 -12.24
C LYS A 146 19.80 4.60 -13.74
N GLU A 147 20.90 5.21 -14.13
CA GLU A 147 21.23 5.46 -15.53
C GLU A 147 21.49 4.16 -16.29
N MET A 148 22.15 3.18 -15.64
CA MET A 148 22.39 1.86 -16.23
C MET A 148 21.08 1.11 -16.52
N TYR A 149 20.18 1.07 -15.55
CA TYR A 149 18.90 0.38 -15.70
C TYR A 149 17.92 1.11 -16.62
N ALA A 150 18.03 2.43 -16.76
CA ALA A 150 17.27 3.24 -17.72
C ALA A 150 17.84 3.20 -19.14
N HIS A 151 19.02 2.61 -19.35
CA HIS A 151 19.67 2.60 -20.65
C HIS A 151 18.88 1.76 -21.67
N PRO A 152 18.68 2.25 -22.93
CA PRO A 152 17.87 1.57 -23.95
C PRO A 152 18.25 0.11 -24.22
N LYS A 153 19.54 -0.24 -24.20
CA LYS A 153 20.00 -1.63 -24.37
C LYS A 153 19.48 -2.55 -23.26
N TYR A 154 19.52 -2.09 -21.99
CA TYR A 154 19.02 -2.87 -20.87
C TYR A 154 17.50 -2.99 -20.92
N VAL A 155 16.82 -1.86 -21.14
CA VAL A 155 15.36 -1.80 -21.20
C VAL A 155 14.84 -2.69 -22.35
N SER A 156 15.46 -2.66 -23.52
CA SER A 156 15.06 -3.51 -24.67
C SER A 156 15.17 -4.99 -24.33
N ALA A 157 16.27 -5.41 -23.72
CA ALA A 157 16.47 -6.81 -23.32
C ALA A 157 15.46 -7.25 -22.22
N LEU A 158 15.14 -6.34 -21.30
CA LEU A 158 14.16 -6.61 -20.25
C LEU A 158 12.74 -6.71 -20.83
N VAL A 159 12.36 -5.80 -21.71
CA VAL A 159 11.05 -5.81 -22.36
C VAL A 159 10.88 -7.07 -23.24
N GLU A 160 11.91 -7.45 -23.99
CA GLU A 160 11.92 -8.71 -24.75
C GLU A 160 11.62 -9.90 -23.82
N TYR A 161 12.32 -10.01 -22.70
CA TYR A 161 12.07 -11.06 -21.72
C TYR A 161 10.64 -11.06 -21.19
N ILE A 162 10.14 -9.90 -20.72
CA ILE A 162 8.78 -9.77 -20.18
C ILE A 162 7.74 -10.17 -21.22
N THR A 163 7.92 -9.75 -22.48
CA THR A 163 6.99 -10.06 -23.56
C THR A 163 6.96 -11.55 -23.89
N ASP A 164 8.13 -12.19 -23.95
CA ASP A 164 8.24 -13.61 -24.23
C ASP A 164 7.69 -14.48 -23.10
N ASP A 165 7.98 -14.11 -21.85
CA ASP A 165 7.49 -14.81 -20.68
C ASP A 165 5.96 -14.71 -20.56
N PHE A 166 5.43 -13.52 -20.79
CA PHE A 166 3.98 -13.27 -20.81
C PHE A 166 3.29 -14.09 -21.91
N ARG A 167 3.89 -14.15 -23.13
CA ARG A 167 3.35 -14.95 -24.23
C ARG A 167 3.36 -16.45 -23.89
N LYS A 168 4.44 -16.96 -23.31
CA LYS A 168 4.56 -18.36 -22.85
C LYS A 168 3.48 -18.69 -21.82
N SER A 169 3.26 -17.79 -20.86
CA SER A 169 2.25 -17.96 -19.82
C SER A 169 0.83 -18.04 -20.39
N ARG A 170 0.49 -17.19 -21.35
CA ARG A 170 -0.81 -17.24 -22.04
C ARG A 170 -1.02 -18.55 -22.78
N ILE A 171 0.00 -19.02 -23.50
CA ILE A 171 -0.03 -20.30 -24.20
C ILE A 171 -0.18 -21.47 -23.22
N ALA A 172 0.62 -21.47 -22.15
CA ALA A 172 0.60 -22.56 -21.17
C ALA A 172 -0.75 -22.67 -20.43
N MET A 173 -1.43 -21.55 -20.21
CA MET A 173 -2.74 -21.53 -19.57
C MET A 173 -3.90 -21.61 -20.57
N ASN A 174 -3.62 -21.59 -21.87
CA ASN A 174 -4.61 -21.52 -22.94
C ASN A 174 -5.67 -20.44 -22.73
N ASP A 175 -5.22 -19.27 -22.23
CA ASP A 175 -6.10 -18.14 -21.87
C ASP A 175 -5.51 -16.81 -22.41
N GLU A 176 -6.14 -16.30 -23.44
CA GLU A 176 -5.76 -15.02 -24.02
C GLU A 176 -6.25 -13.79 -23.23
N SER A 177 -7.14 -13.99 -22.27
CA SER A 177 -7.67 -12.91 -21.43
C SER A 177 -6.73 -12.49 -20.30
N ILE A 178 -5.65 -13.26 -20.06
CA ILE A 178 -4.66 -12.94 -19.02
C ILE A 178 -4.04 -11.58 -19.32
N GLY A 179 -4.18 -10.66 -18.39
CA GLY A 179 -3.56 -9.34 -18.41
C GLY A 179 -2.18 -9.32 -17.75
N GLY A 180 -1.38 -8.31 -18.08
CA GLY A 180 -0.09 -8.06 -17.46
C GLY A 180 -0.02 -6.63 -16.89
N MET A 181 0.74 -6.45 -15.81
CA MET A 181 1.03 -5.14 -15.24
C MET A 181 2.53 -5.02 -15.00
N ILE A 182 3.13 -3.94 -15.51
CA ILE A 182 4.53 -3.60 -15.26
C ILE A 182 4.54 -2.44 -14.27
N VAL A 183 5.28 -2.62 -13.17
CA VAL A 183 5.51 -1.58 -12.19
C VAL A 183 6.94 -1.10 -12.33
N CYS A 184 7.12 0.19 -12.62
CA CYS A 184 8.41 0.85 -12.76
C CYS A 184 8.62 1.82 -11.58
N ASP A 185 9.88 1.96 -11.17
CA ASP A 185 10.32 2.95 -10.17
C ASP A 185 10.79 4.24 -10.87
#